data_67aaef34e01507bbd8db6a009c8138cc
#
_entry.id   67aaef34e01507bbd8db6a009c8138cc
#
_cell.length_a   1.000
_cell.length_b   1.000
_cell.length_c   1.000
_cell.angle_alpha   90.00
_cell.angle_beta   90.00
_cell.angle_gamma   90.00
#
_symmetry.space_group_name_H-M   'P 1'
#
loop_
_entity.id
_entity.type
_entity.pdbx_description
1 polymer ?
#
loop_
_entity_poly.entity_id
_entity_poly.type
_entity_poly.pdbx_seq_one_letter_code
_entity_poly.pdbx_strand_id
1 'polypeptide(L)'
;MANLLSAYNPTYSKNASVLTGNPNRVTVEVEDNIDAHFWKDILSNLCPQKEFHFNPFQTITLADNTIRKVKGKSHIMSMATQLNEWHIGCVDSDYDWLLSEYTKDGNTLSSSQYLLQTYAYSIENLVCLSSTLNELCDEITKETSEFSLLDYIEELSR
;
A
#
# COMPACT_ATOMS: atom_id res chain seq x y z
N MET A 1 -4.11 3.58 31.27
CA MET A 1 -4.54 4.12 29.97
C MET A 1 -4.64 2.95 29.03
N ALA A 2 -5.85 2.58 28.60
CA ALA A 2 -6.04 1.52 27.62
C ALA A 2 -5.49 2.04 26.27
N ASN A 3 -4.55 1.29 25.72
CA ASN A 3 -3.93 1.60 24.44
C ASN A 3 -5.02 1.40 23.35
N LEU A 4 -5.42 2.44 22.63
CA LEU A 4 -6.46 2.37 21.58
C LEU A 4 -6.09 1.35 20.48
N LEU A 5 -4.80 1.07 20.29
CA LEU A 5 -4.30 -0.02 19.44
C LEU A 5 -4.73 -1.41 19.94
N SER A 6 -5.03 -1.57 21.24
CA SER A 6 -5.53 -2.85 21.78
C SER A 6 -7.01 -3.10 21.50
N ALA A 7 -7.74 -2.09 21.02
CA ALA A 7 -9.15 -2.22 20.66
C ALA A 7 -9.35 -2.74 19.21
N TYR A 8 -8.29 -2.79 18.41
CA TYR A 8 -8.36 -3.37 17.08
C TYR A 8 -8.29 -4.91 17.19
N ASN A 9 -9.45 -5.51 17.22
CA ASN A 9 -9.57 -6.97 17.30
C ASN A 9 -9.59 -7.55 15.88
N PRO A 10 -8.74 -8.54 15.54
CA PRO A 10 -8.82 -9.26 14.25
C PRO A 10 -10.20 -9.81 13.94
N THR A 11 -10.98 -10.11 14.97
CA THR A 11 -12.39 -10.49 14.86
C THR A 11 -13.27 -9.35 14.32
N TYR A 12 -12.86 -8.08 14.48
CA TYR A 12 -13.63 -6.94 13.98
C TYR A 12 -13.60 -6.84 12.46
N SER A 13 -12.46 -7.03 11.82
CA SER A 13 -12.35 -7.01 10.35
C SER A 13 -13.11 -8.18 9.72
N LYS A 14 -13.07 -9.37 10.34
CA LYS A 14 -13.91 -10.50 9.95
C LYS A 14 -15.40 -10.21 10.16
N ASN A 15 -15.76 -9.59 11.29
CA ASN A 15 -17.13 -9.22 11.59
C ASN A 15 -17.61 -8.04 10.75
N ALA A 16 -16.73 -7.12 10.32
CA ALA A 16 -17.08 -6.03 9.41
C ALA A 16 -17.52 -6.57 8.04
N SER A 17 -16.90 -7.63 7.53
CA SER A 17 -17.35 -8.30 6.31
C SER A 17 -18.73 -8.95 6.49
N VAL A 18 -19.01 -9.51 7.66
CA VAL A 18 -20.32 -10.08 8.00
C VAL A 18 -21.36 -8.97 8.17
N LEU A 19 -21.03 -7.89 8.86
CA LEU A 19 -21.94 -6.76 9.11
C LEU A 19 -22.29 -6.00 7.81
N THR A 20 -21.38 -5.96 6.85
CA THR A 20 -21.63 -5.35 5.53
C THR A 20 -22.31 -6.31 4.55
N GLY A 21 -22.53 -7.56 4.96
CA GLY A 21 -23.13 -8.59 4.10
C GLY A 21 -22.23 -9.05 2.94
N ASN A 22 -20.94 -8.67 2.96
CA ASN A 22 -20.00 -9.05 1.93
C ASN A 22 -18.83 -9.87 2.50
N PRO A 23 -18.90 -11.22 2.45
CA PRO A 23 -17.87 -12.10 2.98
C PRO A 23 -16.55 -12.04 2.19
N ASN A 24 -16.55 -11.39 1.02
CA ASN A 24 -15.35 -11.26 0.18
C ASN A 24 -14.61 -9.95 0.37
N ARG A 25 -15.10 -9.07 1.26
CA ARG A 25 -14.50 -7.77 1.52
C ARG A 25 -13.20 -7.88 2.28
N VAL A 26 -12.14 -7.26 1.75
CA VAL A 26 -10.83 -7.13 2.38
C VAL A 26 -10.51 -5.65 2.58
N THR A 27 -10.14 -5.27 3.78
CA THR A 27 -9.65 -3.91 4.07
C THR A 27 -8.16 -3.85 3.75
N VAL A 28 -7.74 -2.80 3.05
CA VAL A 28 -6.35 -2.57 2.63
C VAL A 28 -5.87 -1.24 3.18
N GLU A 29 -4.90 -1.28 4.07
CA GLU A 29 -4.21 -0.08 4.54
C GLU A 29 -3.13 0.29 3.52
N VAL A 30 -3.12 1.55 3.09
CA VAL A 30 -2.13 2.12 2.16
C VAL A 30 -1.58 3.42 2.72
N GLU A 31 -0.41 3.82 2.25
CA GLU A 31 0.27 5.01 2.76
C GLU A 31 -0.43 6.30 2.35
N ASP A 32 -0.95 6.34 1.12
CA ASP A 32 -1.60 7.51 0.53
C ASP A 32 -2.75 7.11 -0.41
N ASN A 33 -3.50 8.10 -0.88
CA ASN A 33 -4.58 7.90 -1.88
C ASN A 33 -4.05 7.47 -3.25
N ILE A 34 -2.86 7.90 -3.62
CA ILE A 34 -2.23 7.54 -4.90
C ILE A 34 -1.92 6.06 -4.90
N ASP A 35 -1.36 5.54 -3.82
CA ASP A 35 -1.04 4.13 -3.64
C ASP A 35 -2.28 3.24 -3.76
N ALA A 36 -3.43 3.74 -3.29
CA ALA A 36 -4.69 3.01 -3.39
C ALA A 36 -5.07 2.66 -4.83
N HIS A 37 -4.78 3.53 -5.80
CA HIS A 37 -5.06 3.27 -7.21
C HIS A 37 -4.15 2.15 -7.74
N PHE A 38 -2.86 2.25 -7.49
CA PHE A 38 -1.88 1.25 -7.91
C PHE A 38 -2.21 -0.13 -7.34
N TRP A 39 -2.39 -0.23 -6.02
CA TRP A 39 -2.67 -1.49 -5.36
C TRP A 39 -4.04 -2.07 -5.72
N LYS A 40 -5.03 -1.22 -6.02
CA LYS A 40 -6.34 -1.65 -6.49
C LYS A 40 -6.23 -2.43 -7.79
N ASP A 41 -5.47 -1.93 -8.75
CA ASP A 41 -5.31 -2.59 -10.04
C ASP A 41 -4.60 -3.94 -9.87
N ILE A 42 -3.53 -3.98 -9.09
CA ILE A 42 -2.80 -5.22 -8.81
C ILE A 42 -3.68 -6.25 -8.09
N LEU A 43 -4.28 -5.86 -6.97
CA LEU A 43 -5.04 -6.79 -6.12
C LEU A 43 -6.32 -7.29 -6.81
N SER A 44 -6.99 -6.43 -7.57
CA SER A 44 -8.19 -6.82 -8.33
C SER A 44 -7.88 -7.81 -9.45
N ASN A 45 -6.71 -7.68 -10.09
CA ASN A 45 -6.27 -8.62 -11.12
C ASN A 45 -5.82 -9.96 -10.50
N LEU A 46 -5.15 -9.95 -9.36
CA LEU A 46 -4.68 -11.17 -8.70
C LEU A 46 -5.81 -11.94 -8.01
N CYS A 47 -6.78 -11.23 -7.44
CA CYS A 47 -7.86 -11.82 -6.66
C CYS A 47 -9.23 -11.25 -7.07
N PRO A 48 -9.71 -11.50 -8.29
CA PRO A 48 -10.95 -10.90 -8.83
C PRO A 48 -12.22 -11.27 -8.06
N GLN A 49 -12.16 -12.31 -7.23
CA GLN A 49 -13.28 -12.74 -6.37
C GLN A 49 -13.37 -11.95 -5.06
N LYS A 50 -12.38 -11.11 -4.74
CA LYS A 50 -12.34 -10.28 -3.53
C LYS A 50 -12.74 -8.85 -3.84
N GLU A 51 -13.34 -8.17 -2.86
CA GLU A 51 -13.64 -6.75 -2.90
C GLU A 51 -12.70 -6.01 -1.96
N PHE A 52 -11.85 -5.16 -2.51
CA PHE A 52 -10.84 -4.43 -1.76
C PHE A 52 -11.33 -3.04 -1.39
N HIS A 53 -11.28 -2.73 -0.11
CA HIS A 53 -11.62 -1.43 0.45
C HIS A 53 -10.36 -0.76 1.01
N PHE A 54 -9.94 0.33 0.36
CA PHE A 54 -8.68 1.01 0.65
C PHE A 54 -8.86 2.11 1.69
N ASN A 55 -7.98 2.09 2.70
CA ASN A 55 -7.86 3.09 3.74
C ASN A 55 -6.52 3.81 3.64
N PRO A 56 -6.46 5.01 3.06
CA PRO A 56 -5.21 5.77 2.93
C PRO A 56 -4.81 6.49 4.23
N PHE A 57 -5.67 6.48 5.24
CA PHE A 57 -5.38 7.04 6.56
C PHE A 57 -6.39 6.57 7.60
N GLN A 58 -5.95 6.49 8.85
CA GLN A 58 -6.85 6.29 9.97
C GLN A 58 -7.06 7.59 10.77
N THR A 59 -8.22 7.68 11.36
CA THR A 59 -8.56 8.78 12.28
C THR A 59 -8.42 8.28 13.71
N ILE A 60 -7.55 8.89 14.47
CA ILE A 60 -7.40 8.61 15.91
C ILE A 60 -7.93 9.79 16.71
N THR A 61 -8.66 9.50 17.80
CA THR A 61 -9.06 10.50 18.77
C THR A 61 -8.06 10.47 19.93
N LEU A 62 -7.41 11.59 20.16
CA LEU A 62 -6.49 11.76 21.28
C LEU A 62 -7.23 11.92 22.62
N ALA A 63 -6.52 11.83 23.73
CA ALA A 63 -7.08 11.93 25.07
C ALA A 63 -7.75 13.30 25.37
N ASP A 64 -7.40 14.33 24.61
CA ASP A 64 -7.98 15.69 24.65
C ASP A 64 -9.18 15.86 23.69
N ASN A 65 -9.72 14.77 23.14
CA ASN A 65 -10.77 14.76 22.13
C ASN A 65 -10.38 15.39 20.78
N THR A 66 -9.11 15.72 20.56
CA THR A 66 -8.67 16.13 19.22
C THR A 66 -8.64 14.92 18.27
N ILE A 67 -9.09 15.15 17.03
CA ILE A 67 -9.06 14.14 15.98
C ILE A 67 -7.80 14.34 15.14
N ARG A 68 -6.95 13.33 15.09
CA ARG A 68 -5.75 13.33 14.26
C ARG A 68 -5.85 12.24 13.18
N LYS A 69 -5.56 12.62 11.95
CA LYS A 69 -5.35 11.65 10.87
C LYS A 69 -3.92 11.13 10.96
N VAL A 70 -3.80 9.81 10.97
CA VAL A 70 -2.50 9.13 10.92
C VAL A 70 -2.43 8.39 9.60
N LYS A 71 -1.32 8.55 8.89
CA LYS A 71 -1.06 7.92 7.60
C LYS A 71 0.42 7.54 7.50
N GLY A 72 0.74 6.84 6.41
CA GLY A 72 2.11 6.49 6.04
C GLY A 72 2.56 5.15 6.60
N LYS A 73 3.71 4.70 6.10
CA LYS A 73 4.32 3.40 6.36
C LYS A 73 4.43 3.05 7.84
N SER A 74 4.93 3.97 8.66
CA SER A 74 5.13 3.71 10.10
C SER A 74 3.84 3.31 10.83
N HIS A 75 2.69 3.85 10.39
CA HIS A 75 1.40 3.47 10.97
C HIS A 75 1.02 2.05 10.56
N ILE A 76 1.13 1.71 9.27
CA ILE A 76 0.84 0.37 8.75
C ILE A 76 1.74 -0.67 9.41
N MET A 77 3.04 -0.36 9.52
CA MET A 77 4.02 -1.23 10.20
C MET A 77 3.66 -1.48 11.67
N SER A 78 3.13 -0.48 12.37
CA SER A 78 2.71 -0.64 13.77
C SER A 78 1.54 -1.62 13.94
N MET A 79 0.77 -1.85 12.88
CA MET A 79 -0.38 -2.77 12.84
C MET A 79 -0.03 -4.16 12.30
N ALA A 80 1.21 -4.42 11.90
CA ALA A 80 1.62 -5.65 11.23
C ALA A 80 1.19 -6.94 11.95
N THR A 81 1.20 -6.94 13.29
CA THR A 81 0.76 -8.10 14.11
C THR A 81 -0.76 -8.28 14.17
N GLN A 82 -1.53 -7.30 13.71
CA GLN A 82 -3.00 -7.31 13.72
C GLN A 82 -3.58 -7.61 12.33
N LEU A 83 -2.73 -7.55 11.30
CA LEU A 83 -3.12 -7.87 9.93
C LEU A 83 -3.49 -9.35 9.79
N ASN A 84 -4.42 -9.64 8.90
CA ASN A 84 -4.95 -10.98 8.67
C ASN A 84 -5.56 -11.07 7.26
N GLU A 85 -6.13 -12.22 6.89
CA GLU A 85 -6.72 -12.49 5.57
C GLU A 85 -7.83 -11.52 5.11
N TRP A 86 -8.41 -10.74 6.05
CA TRP A 86 -9.46 -9.75 5.81
C TRP A 86 -8.98 -8.31 5.98
N HIS A 87 -7.74 -8.15 6.40
CA HIS A 87 -7.12 -6.86 6.67
C HIS A 87 -5.63 -6.93 6.37
N ILE A 88 -5.23 -6.37 5.26
CA ILE A 88 -3.86 -6.39 4.76
C ILE A 88 -3.27 -4.97 4.73
N GLY A 89 -1.95 -4.87 4.76
CA GLY A 89 -1.23 -3.63 4.58
C GLY A 89 -0.43 -3.64 3.28
N CYS A 90 -0.37 -2.51 2.60
CA CYS A 90 0.44 -2.33 1.39
C CYS A 90 1.32 -1.10 1.58
N VAL A 91 2.62 -1.26 1.37
CA VAL A 91 3.63 -0.21 1.61
C VAL A 91 4.68 -0.17 0.50
N ASP A 92 5.36 0.94 0.39
CA ASP A 92 6.57 1.02 -0.41
C ASP A 92 7.74 0.28 0.25
N SER A 93 8.60 -0.30 -0.55
CA SER A 93 9.73 -1.07 -0.04
C SER A 93 10.75 -0.19 0.68
N ASP A 94 11.08 1.00 0.15
CA ASP A 94 12.17 1.84 0.64
C ASP A 94 13.49 1.07 0.84
N TYR A 95 13.67 -0.04 0.10
CA TYR A 95 14.74 -1.03 0.29
C TYR A 95 14.72 -1.80 1.62
N ASP A 96 13.67 -1.69 2.42
CA ASP A 96 13.59 -2.38 3.72
C ASP A 96 13.73 -3.89 3.60
N TRP A 97 13.25 -4.49 2.51
CA TRP A 97 13.40 -5.92 2.27
C TRP A 97 14.88 -6.33 2.07
N LEU A 98 15.71 -5.46 1.46
CA LEU A 98 17.16 -5.67 1.36
C LEU A 98 17.85 -5.60 2.71
N LEU A 99 17.27 -4.84 3.63
CA LEU A 99 17.76 -4.61 4.98
C LEU A 99 17.06 -5.49 6.01
N SER A 100 16.39 -6.56 5.57
CA SER A 100 15.51 -7.40 6.41
C SER A 100 16.20 -7.95 7.67
N GLU A 101 17.49 -8.23 7.60
CA GLU A 101 18.28 -8.74 8.73
C GLU A 101 18.83 -7.61 9.63
N TYR A 102 18.81 -6.36 9.17
CA TYR A 102 19.51 -5.25 9.81
C TYR A 102 18.58 -4.20 10.40
N THR A 103 17.32 -4.15 9.96
CA THR A 103 16.35 -3.18 10.44
C THR A 103 15.11 -3.84 11.02
N LYS A 104 14.48 -3.16 11.99
CA LYS A 104 13.21 -3.63 12.57
C LYS A 104 12.11 -3.68 11.51
N ASP A 105 12.04 -2.68 10.64
CA ASP A 105 11.01 -2.57 9.63
C ASP A 105 11.20 -3.63 8.54
N GLY A 106 12.43 -3.85 8.09
CA GLY A 106 12.76 -4.93 7.17
C GLY A 106 12.42 -6.32 7.72
N ASN A 107 12.72 -6.57 8.99
CA ASN A 107 12.34 -7.82 9.65
C ASN A 107 10.82 -7.99 9.73
N THR A 108 10.08 -6.92 10.07
CA THR A 108 8.61 -6.94 10.12
C THR A 108 8.01 -7.23 8.75
N LEU A 109 8.52 -6.59 7.69
CA LEU A 109 8.10 -6.84 6.30
C LEU A 109 8.34 -8.28 5.87
N SER A 110 9.52 -8.82 6.16
CA SER A 110 9.90 -10.18 5.77
C SER A 110 9.13 -11.25 6.51
N SER A 111 8.69 -10.98 7.74
CA SER A 111 8.00 -11.95 8.60
C SER A 111 6.48 -11.90 8.52
N SER A 112 5.90 -10.81 8.01
CA SER A 112 4.45 -10.63 7.96
C SER A 112 3.86 -11.18 6.66
N GLN A 113 2.94 -12.13 6.78
CA GLN A 113 2.24 -12.73 5.64
C GLN A 113 1.22 -11.78 4.99
N TYR A 114 0.74 -10.79 5.73
CA TYR A 114 -0.35 -9.89 5.30
C TYR A 114 0.12 -8.46 5.05
N LEU A 115 1.44 -8.27 5.00
CA LEU A 115 2.05 -7.00 4.66
C LEU A 115 2.71 -7.14 3.29
N LEU A 116 2.16 -6.46 2.31
CA LEU A 116 2.65 -6.46 0.92
C LEU A 116 3.54 -5.24 0.70
N GLN A 117 4.56 -5.41 -0.12
CA GLN A 117 5.49 -4.33 -0.45
C GLN A 117 5.81 -4.29 -1.95
N THR A 118 6.24 -3.13 -2.43
CA THR A 118 6.76 -3.00 -3.79
C THR A 118 8.11 -3.71 -3.92
N TYR A 119 8.44 -4.21 -5.13
CA TYR A 119 9.80 -4.73 -5.41
C TYR A 119 10.80 -3.62 -5.69
N ALA A 120 10.33 -2.46 -6.16
CA ALA A 120 11.13 -1.27 -6.35
C ALA A 120 11.15 -0.43 -5.07
N TYR A 121 11.96 0.63 -5.05
CA TYR A 121 12.01 1.56 -3.93
C TYR A 121 10.62 2.10 -3.60
N SER A 122 9.88 2.53 -4.61
CA SER A 122 8.51 3.03 -4.48
C SER A 122 7.64 2.68 -5.69
N ILE A 123 6.35 2.98 -5.60
CA ILE A 123 5.38 2.81 -6.68
C ILE A 123 5.78 3.61 -7.92
N GLU A 124 6.30 4.83 -7.74
CA GLU A 124 6.72 5.70 -8.85
C GLU A 124 7.80 5.05 -9.70
N ASN A 125 8.73 4.31 -9.09
CA ASN A 125 9.74 3.59 -9.85
C ASN A 125 9.12 2.54 -10.78
N LEU A 126 8.07 1.86 -10.33
CA LEU A 126 7.37 0.86 -11.13
C LEU A 126 6.56 1.50 -12.26
N VAL A 127 5.90 2.63 -11.98
CA VAL A 127 5.14 3.39 -12.98
C VAL A 127 6.07 3.97 -14.04
N CYS A 128 7.22 4.53 -13.64
CA CYS A 128 8.20 5.10 -14.57
C CYS A 128 8.87 4.06 -15.49
N LEU A 129 8.88 2.78 -15.10
CA LEU A 129 9.38 1.69 -15.95
C LEU A 129 8.30 1.10 -16.86
N SER A 130 7.09 1.63 -16.85
CA SER A 130 6.01 1.17 -17.70
C SER A 130 6.26 1.47 -19.18
N SER A 131 6.02 0.48 -20.04
CA SER A 131 6.08 0.65 -21.49
C SER A 131 5.10 1.71 -22.02
N THR A 132 4.08 2.06 -21.24
CA THR A 132 3.07 3.07 -21.58
C THR A 132 3.53 4.50 -21.27
N LEU A 133 4.70 4.68 -20.64
CA LEU A 133 5.17 6.02 -20.26
C LEU A 133 5.35 6.96 -21.45
N ASN A 134 5.90 6.44 -22.55
CA ASN A 134 6.06 7.25 -23.78
C ASN A 134 4.69 7.60 -24.38
N GLU A 135 3.76 6.66 -24.44
CA GLU A 135 2.39 6.87 -24.95
C GLU A 135 1.67 7.94 -24.11
N LEU A 136 1.82 7.89 -22.80
CA LEU A 136 1.26 8.90 -21.90
C LEU A 136 1.88 10.29 -22.11
N CYS A 137 3.19 10.38 -22.33
CA CYS A 137 3.85 11.64 -22.66
C CYS A 137 3.35 12.22 -23.96
N ASP A 138 3.20 11.41 -25.01
CA ASP A 138 2.69 11.84 -26.31
C ASP A 138 1.24 12.33 -26.20
N GLU A 139 0.41 11.66 -25.41
CA GLU A 139 -0.97 12.06 -25.15
C GLU A 139 -1.08 13.41 -24.44
N ILE A 140 -0.24 13.63 -23.41
CA ILE A 140 -0.24 14.87 -22.63
C ILE A 140 0.31 16.06 -23.45
N THR A 141 1.40 15.84 -24.16
CA THR A 141 2.06 16.90 -24.95
C THR A 141 1.34 17.16 -26.28
N LYS A 142 0.54 16.21 -26.75
CA LYS A 142 -0.09 16.21 -28.09
C LYS A 142 0.92 16.26 -29.23
N GLU A 143 2.11 15.83 -28.97
CA GLU A 143 3.22 15.75 -29.91
C GLU A 143 3.80 14.33 -29.85
N THR A 144 4.02 13.71 -31.00
CA THR A 144 4.80 12.48 -31.09
C THR A 144 6.27 12.83 -31.02
N SER A 145 6.91 12.46 -29.93
CA SER A 145 8.33 12.69 -29.74
C SER A 145 9.13 11.51 -30.32
N GLU A 146 10.22 11.81 -31.05
CA GLU A 146 11.24 10.82 -31.37
C GLU A 146 12.07 10.42 -30.14
N PHE A 147 11.91 11.17 -29.02
CA PHE A 147 12.62 10.91 -27.76
C PHE A 147 11.87 9.87 -26.94
N SER A 148 12.53 8.77 -26.65
CA SER A 148 12.01 7.75 -25.72
C SER A 148 12.44 8.07 -24.28
N LEU A 149 11.48 8.47 -23.47
CA LEU A 149 11.74 8.72 -22.04
C LEU A 149 12.14 7.43 -21.32
N LEU A 150 11.59 6.30 -21.73
CA LEU A 150 11.93 5.00 -21.16
C LEU A 150 13.40 4.65 -21.42
N ASP A 151 13.87 4.77 -22.67
CA ASP A 151 15.27 4.50 -23.02
C ASP A 151 16.23 5.44 -22.26
N TYR A 152 15.84 6.70 -22.09
CA TYR A 152 16.62 7.66 -21.32
C TYR A 152 16.73 7.29 -19.84
N ILE A 153 15.61 6.86 -19.21
CA ILE A 153 15.62 6.40 -17.81
C ILE A 153 16.46 5.13 -17.67
N GLU A 154 16.36 4.19 -18.60
CA GLU A 154 17.19 2.98 -18.61
C GLU A 154 18.70 3.30 -18.75
N GLU A 155 19.05 4.27 -19.58
CA GLU A 155 20.46 4.71 -19.74
C GLU A 155 20.99 5.34 -18.46
N LEU A 156 20.18 6.15 -17.76
CA LEU A 156 20.58 6.77 -16.48
C LEU A 156 20.72 5.76 -15.34
N SER A 157 20.08 4.60 -15.45
CA SER A 157 20.09 3.56 -14.41
C SER A 157 21.27 2.56 -14.51
N ARG A 158 22.06 2.64 -15.55
CA ARG A 158 23.25 1.81 -15.81
C ARG A 158 24.51 2.39 -15.19
#